data_fd77a144195905fbc12e24f46cfd7e5b
#
_entry.id   fd77a144195905fbc12e24f46cfd7e5b
#
_cell.length_a   1.000
_cell.length_b   1.000
_cell.length_c   1.000
_cell.angle_alpha   90.00
_cell.angle_beta   90.00
_cell.angle_gamma   90.00
#
_symmetry.space_group_name_H-M   'P 1'
#
loop_
_entity.id
_entity.type
_entity.pdbx_description
1 polymer ?
#
loop_
_entity_poly.entity_id
_entity_poly.type
_entity_poly.pdbx_seq_one_letter_code
_entity_poly.pdbx_strand_id
1 'polypeptide(L)'
;MASNRHLGRIISLQSLYEYEFRSKAGDASADIDSIVAKNIEPYAKALGDVDFVHDLTHGVFDEIEQLDKELQPMAPEWPISSISPIDRNVLRIGLFELTRRKDQVPPKVAINEAVELAKAFGSDNSSKFINGVLGTAYRNIWGEDNKKHAEQEKSKEEAAAAQTESKEGSEKTED
;
A
#
# COMPACT_ATOMS: atom_id res chain seq x y z
N MET A 1 14.21 -1.53 20.81
CA MET A 1 14.65 -2.25 19.60
C MET A 1 13.88 -1.70 18.41
N ALA A 2 14.54 -1.47 17.28
CA ALA A 2 13.83 -1.02 16.08
C ALA A 2 12.83 -2.09 15.61
N SER A 3 11.62 -1.66 15.23
CA SER A 3 10.60 -2.56 14.70
C SER A 3 11.01 -3.10 13.32
N ASN A 4 10.89 -4.40 13.12
CA ASN A 4 11.11 -5.04 11.83
C ASN A 4 9.78 -5.20 11.08
N ARG A 5 9.26 -4.10 10.56
CA ARG A 5 7.98 -4.08 9.85
C ARG A 5 7.97 -4.88 8.55
N HIS A 6 9.12 -5.02 7.91
CA HIS A 6 9.25 -5.90 6.75
C HIS A 6 8.95 -7.36 7.12
N LEU A 7 9.58 -7.86 8.19
CA LEU A 7 9.27 -9.20 8.71
C LEU A 7 7.81 -9.31 9.16
N GLY A 8 7.25 -8.25 9.75
CA GLY A 8 5.84 -8.20 10.11
C GLY A 8 4.90 -8.39 8.91
N ARG A 9 5.20 -7.78 7.77
CA ARG A 9 4.44 -7.97 6.53
C ARG A 9 4.56 -9.39 5.98
N ILE A 10 5.74 -10.00 6.07
CA ILE A 10 5.93 -11.40 5.69
C ILE A 10 5.04 -12.32 6.52
N ILE A 11 5.00 -12.14 7.84
CA ILE A 11 4.16 -12.94 8.74
C ILE A 11 2.67 -12.71 8.48
N SER A 12 2.26 -11.48 8.21
CA SER A 12 0.89 -11.15 7.82
C SER A 12 0.50 -11.86 6.51
N LEU A 13 1.35 -11.82 5.49
CA LEU A 13 1.14 -12.53 4.24
C LEU A 13 0.99 -14.04 4.45
N GLN A 14 1.89 -14.64 5.22
CA GLN A 14 1.85 -16.07 5.54
C GLN A 14 0.56 -16.44 6.26
N SER A 15 0.11 -15.63 7.20
CA SER A 15 -1.09 -15.88 7.99
C SER A 15 -2.36 -15.78 7.15
N LEU A 16 -2.48 -14.76 6.31
CA LEU A 16 -3.61 -14.59 5.39
C LEU A 16 -3.65 -15.73 4.35
N TYR A 17 -2.50 -16.11 3.81
CA TYR A 17 -2.40 -17.22 2.87
C TYR A 17 -2.78 -18.56 3.54
N GLU A 18 -2.26 -18.84 4.72
CA GLU A 18 -2.57 -20.07 5.45
C GLU A 18 -4.07 -20.18 5.75
N TYR A 19 -4.68 -19.11 6.23
CA TYR A 19 -6.11 -19.07 6.49
C TYR A 19 -6.92 -19.35 5.22
N GLU A 20 -6.63 -18.67 4.13
CA GLU A 20 -7.32 -18.85 2.85
C GLU A 20 -7.17 -20.29 2.33
N PHE A 21 -5.97 -20.83 2.37
CA PHE A 21 -5.68 -22.18 1.93
C PHE A 21 -6.45 -23.23 2.75
N ARG A 22 -6.39 -23.13 4.07
CA ARG A 22 -7.09 -24.05 4.97
C ARG A 22 -8.60 -23.96 4.83
N SER A 23 -9.15 -22.77 4.76
CA SER A 23 -10.58 -22.54 4.57
C SER A 23 -11.08 -23.11 3.24
N LYS A 24 -10.34 -22.92 2.15
CA LYS A 24 -10.67 -23.50 0.82
C LYS A 24 -10.54 -25.01 0.80
N ALA A 25 -9.66 -25.59 1.60
CA ALA A 25 -9.52 -27.03 1.78
C ALA A 25 -10.60 -27.66 2.67
N GLY A 26 -11.54 -26.86 3.20
CA GLY A 26 -12.63 -27.33 4.05
C GLY A 26 -12.24 -27.54 5.52
N ASP A 27 -11.12 -26.99 5.96
CA ASP A 27 -10.70 -27.05 7.37
C ASP A 27 -11.54 -26.09 8.22
N ALA A 28 -12.57 -26.64 8.87
CA ALA A 28 -13.44 -25.87 9.75
C ALA A 28 -12.74 -25.33 11.02
N SER A 29 -11.53 -25.80 11.32
CA SER A 29 -10.74 -25.34 12.46
C SER A 29 -9.81 -24.15 12.11
N ALA A 30 -9.81 -23.69 10.83
CA ALA A 30 -9.03 -22.55 10.44
C ALA A 30 -9.51 -21.29 11.15
N ASP A 31 -8.65 -20.72 11.99
CA ASP A 31 -8.92 -19.54 12.81
C ASP A 31 -7.77 -18.56 12.67
N ILE A 32 -8.09 -17.32 12.25
CA ILE A 32 -7.06 -16.33 11.95
C ILE A 32 -6.24 -15.93 13.18
N ASP A 33 -6.86 -15.83 14.35
CA ASP A 33 -6.18 -15.46 15.59
C ASP A 33 -5.13 -16.49 15.98
N SER A 34 -5.50 -17.77 15.93
CA SER A 34 -4.60 -18.90 16.22
C SER A 34 -3.47 -19.00 15.21
N ILE A 35 -3.76 -18.76 13.93
CA ILE A 35 -2.77 -18.78 12.86
C ILE A 35 -1.75 -17.67 13.04
N VAL A 36 -2.19 -16.45 13.29
CA VAL A 36 -1.32 -15.28 13.52
C VAL A 36 -0.44 -15.50 14.74
N ALA A 37 -1.02 -15.92 15.88
CA ALA A 37 -0.28 -16.17 17.10
C ALA A 37 0.82 -17.22 16.91
N LYS A 38 0.50 -18.33 16.25
CA LYS A 38 1.45 -19.38 15.89
C LYS A 38 2.58 -18.88 15.00
N ASN A 39 2.25 -18.07 13.98
CA ASN A 39 3.24 -17.58 13.02
C ASN A 39 4.14 -16.46 13.60
N ILE A 40 3.66 -15.72 14.60
CA ILE A 40 4.44 -14.72 15.33
C ILE A 40 5.44 -15.37 16.27
N GLU A 41 5.04 -16.45 16.98
CA GLU A 41 5.79 -17.02 18.10
C GLU A 41 7.30 -17.20 17.84
N PRO A 42 7.74 -17.81 16.72
CA PRO A 42 9.17 -18.01 16.43
C PRO A 42 9.94 -16.69 16.22
N TYR A 43 9.26 -15.62 15.87
CA TYR A 43 9.85 -14.37 15.45
C TYR A 43 9.56 -13.18 16.37
N ALA A 44 8.83 -13.36 17.45
CA ALA A 44 8.38 -12.29 18.35
C ALA A 44 9.53 -11.38 18.80
N LYS A 45 10.68 -11.96 19.16
CA LYS A 45 11.87 -11.20 19.55
C LYS A 45 12.48 -10.39 18.40
N ALA A 46 12.46 -10.94 17.18
CA ALA A 46 13.03 -10.27 15.99
C ALA A 46 12.10 -9.19 15.41
N LEU A 47 10.80 -9.31 15.66
CA LEU A 47 9.80 -8.34 15.23
C LEU A 47 9.93 -7.01 15.98
N GLY A 48 10.11 -7.04 17.28
CA GLY A 48 10.11 -5.87 18.16
C GLY A 48 8.76 -5.16 18.31
N ASP A 49 7.85 -5.33 17.35
CA ASP A 49 6.48 -4.77 17.31
C ASP A 49 5.50 -5.84 16.84
N VAL A 50 4.99 -6.61 17.76
CA VAL A 50 4.04 -7.70 17.51
C VAL A 50 2.66 -7.15 17.15
N ASP A 51 2.28 -6.02 17.74
CA ASP A 51 0.97 -5.40 17.50
C ASP A 51 0.82 -4.99 16.04
N PHE A 52 1.90 -4.57 15.39
CA PHE A 52 1.89 -4.27 13.95
C PHE A 52 1.39 -5.45 13.11
N VAL A 53 1.81 -6.69 13.44
CA VAL A 53 1.39 -7.90 12.71
C VAL A 53 -0.08 -8.19 12.94
N HIS A 54 -0.55 -8.11 14.19
CA HIS A 54 -1.96 -8.28 14.52
C HIS A 54 -2.83 -7.26 13.80
N ASP A 55 -2.49 -5.99 13.92
CA ASP A 55 -3.25 -4.89 13.32
C ASP A 55 -3.30 -4.97 11.79
N LEU A 56 -2.18 -5.32 11.15
CA LEU A 56 -2.13 -5.45 9.70
C LEU A 56 -2.94 -6.65 9.22
N THR A 57 -2.75 -7.81 9.87
CA THR A 57 -3.43 -9.04 9.46
C THR A 57 -4.94 -8.95 9.66
N HIS A 58 -5.39 -8.50 10.82
CA HIS A 58 -6.81 -8.35 11.12
C HIS A 58 -7.45 -7.24 10.27
N GLY A 59 -6.75 -6.11 10.09
CA GLY A 59 -7.24 -5.04 9.24
C GLY A 59 -7.52 -5.49 7.81
N VAL A 60 -6.61 -6.26 7.21
CA VAL A 60 -6.81 -6.85 5.89
C VAL A 60 -7.91 -7.92 5.92
N PHE A 61 -7.88 -8.81 6.90
CA PHE A 61 -8.82 -9.92 7.03
C PHE A 61 -10.27 -9.44 7.13
N ASP A 62 -10.52 -8.44 7.95
CA ASP A 62 -11.86 -7.90 8.18
C ASP A 62 -12.41 -7.15 6.96
N GLU A 63 -11.54 -6.65 6.08
CA GLU A 63 -11.91 -5.87 4.90
C GLU A 63 -11.69 -6.60 3.56
N ILE A 64 -11.48 -7.92 3.54
CA ILE A 64 -11.16 -8.67 2.31
C ILE A 64 -12.14 -8.38 1.17
N GLU A 65 -13.44 -8.43 1.42
CA GLU A 65 -14.45 -8.19 0.38
C GLU A 65 -14.39 -6.75 -0.16
N GLN A 66 -14.17 -5.79 0.71
CA GLN A 66 -14.08 -4.38 0.33
C GLN A 66 -12.80 -4.11 -0.45
N LEU A 67 -11.67 -4.65 0.01
CA LEU A 67 -10.39 -4.55 -0.69
C LEU A 67 -10.46 -5.17 -2.08
N ASP A 68 -11.06 -6.34 -2.22
CA ASP A 68 -11.24 -7.01 -3.51
C ASP A 68 -12.11 -6.18 -4.48
N LYS A 69 -13.17 -5.56 -3.99
CA LYS A 69 -14.00 -4.64 -4.79
C LYS A 69 -13.22 -3.41 -5.26
N GLU A 70 -12.37 -2.86 -4.41
CA GLU A 70 -11.53 -1.71 -4.76
C GLU A 70 -10.40 -2.10 -5.73
N LEU A 71 -9.83 -3.29 -5.60
CA LEU A 71 -8.77 -3.80 -6.48
C LEU A 71 -9.25 -4.14 -7.89
N GLN A 72 -10.47 -4.65 -8.03
CA GLN A 72 -10.96 -5.14 -9.32
C GLN A 72 -10.87 -4.11 -10.46
N PRO A 73 -11.26 -2.84 -10.30
CA PRO A 73 -11.12 -1.84 -11.36
C PRO A 73 -9.66 -1.52 -11.73
N MET A 74 -8.71 -1.82 -10.84
CA MET A 74 -7.28 -1.56 -11.05
C MET A 74 -6.56 -2.69 -11.79
N ALA A 75 -7.22 -3.86 -11.89
CA ALA A 75 -6.77 -5.03 -12.64
C ALA A 75 -7.91 -5.56 -13.53
N PRO A 76 -8.39 -4.77 -14.52
CA PRO A 76 -9.62 -5.08 -15.25
C PRO A 76 -9.52 -6.35 -16.11
N GLU A 77 -8.32 -6.73 -16.52
CA GLU A 77 -8.09 -7.91 -17.35
C GLU A 77 -8.09 -9.21 -16.53
N TRP A 78 -7.99 -9.11 -15.21
CA TRP A 78 -7.86 -10.25 -14.31
C TRP A 78 -8.91 -10.21 -13.20
N PRO A 79 -9.89 -11.12 -13.21
CA PRO A 79 -10.76 -11.28 -12.05
C PRO A 79 -9.93 -11.54 -10.79
N ILE A 80 -10.23 -10.84 -9.70
CA ILE A 80 -9.47 -10.98 -8.44
C ILE A 80 -9.41 -12.45 -7.99
N SER A 81 -10.49 -13.20 -8.21
CA SER A 81 -10.56 -14.63 -7.89
C SER A 81 -9.60 -15.51 -8.69
N SER A 82 -9.14 -15.06 -9.87
CA SER A 82 -8.20 -15.79 -10.73
C SER A 82 -6.72 -15.43 -10.47
N ILE A 83 -6.47 -14.37 -9.72
CA ILE A 83 -5.11 -13.99 -9.31
C ILE A 83 -4.59 -15.03 -8.31
N SER A 84 -3.30 -15.35 -8.39
CA SER A 84 -2.70 -16.31 -7.44
C SER A 84 -2.95 -15.89 -5.99
N PRO A 85 -3.15 -16.82 -5.05
CA PRO A 85 -3.38 -16.46 -3.65
C PRO A 85 -2.28 -15.61 -3.03
N ILE A 86 -1.03 -15.80 -3.43
CA ILE A 86 0.09 -14.97 -2.96
C ILE A 86 -0.09 -13.54 -3.47
N ASP A 87 -0.21 -13.34 -4.77
CA ASP A 87 -0.32 -12.01 -5.37
C ASP A 87 -1.57 -11.28 -4.88
N ARG A 88 -2.69 -12.00 -4.76
CA ARG A 88 -3.93 -11.43 -4.24
C ARG A 88 -3.79 -10.92 -2.81
N ASN A 89 -3.17 -11.68 -1.93
CA ASN A 89 -2.94 -11.25 -0.55
C ASN A 89 -1.90 -10.12 -0.46
N VAL A 90 -0.88 -10.12 -1.30
CA VAL A 90 0.07 -9.00 -1.42
C VAL A 90 -0.64 -7.72 -1.87
N LEU A 91 -1.53 -7.80 -2.85
CA LEU A 91 -2.36 -6.67 -3.30
C LEU A 91 -3.26 -6.14 -2.18
N ARG A 92 -3.91 -7.02 -1.43
CA ARG A 92 -4.75 -6.66 -0.28
C ARG A 92 -3.95 -5.91 0.79
N ILE A 93 -2.79 -6.44 1.17
CA ILE A 93 -1.88 -5.79 2.13
C ILE A 93 -1.46 -4.41 1.62
N GLY A 94 -0.99 -4.33 0.39
CA GLY A 94 -0.52 -3.07 -0.21
C GLY A 94 -1.62 -2.02 -0.28
N LEU A 95 -2.81 -2.38 -0.75
CA LEU A 95 -3.95 -1.46 -0.82
C LEU A 95 -4.42 -1.03 0.57
N PHE A 96 -4.47 -1.94 1.54
CA PHE A 96 -4.82 -1.62 2.92
C PHE A 96 -3.86 -0.58 3.52
N GLU A 97 -2.56 -0.77 3.37
CA GLU A 97 -1.57 0.21 3.84
C GLU A 97 -1.69 1.55 3.10
N LEU A 98 -1.89 1.53 1.79
CA LEU A 98 -2.07 2.75 0.98
C LEU A 98 -3.28 3.58 1.40
N THR A 99 -4.37 2.94 1.78
CA THR A 99 -5.67 3.60 1.96
C THR A 99 -6.07 3.77 3.41
N ARG A 100 -5.82 2.78 4.28
CA ARG A 100 -6.23 2.77 5.69
C ARG A 100 -5.11 3.16 6.65
N ARG A 101 -3.85 3.11 6.19
CA ARG A 101 -2.67 3.41 7.01
C ARG A 101 -1.78 4.52 6.45
N LYS A 102 -2.33 5.37 5.61
CA LYS A 102 -1.61 6.47 4.94
C LYS A 102 -0.86 7.40 5.90
N ASP A 103 -1.38 7.57 7.13
CA ASP A 103 -0.76 8.42 8.15
C ASP A 103 0.42 7.72 8.89
N GLN A 104 0.53 6.40 8.75
CA GLN A 104 1.55 5.58 9.42
C GLN A 104 2.59 5.03 8.44
N VAL A 105 2.18 4.79 7.19
CA VAL A 105 3.02 4.22 6.13
C VAL A 105 2.99 5.14 4.92
N PRO A 106 4.11 5.75 4.55
CA PRO A 106 4.20 6.55 3.34
C PRO A 106 3.79 5.72 2.11
N PRO A 107 3.03 6.28 1.15
CA PRO A 107 2.53 5.53 -0.01
C PRO A 107 3.59 4.78 -0.80
N LYS A 108 4.75 5.41 -1.03
CA LYS A 108 5.87 4.77 -1.74
C LYS A 108 6.46 3.59 -0.97
N VAL A 109 6.46 3.65 0.36
CA VAL A 109 6.90 2.55 1.21
C VAL A 109 5.92 1.38 1.12
N ALA A 110 4.62 1.64 1.18
CA ALA A 110 3.59 0.61 1.03
C ALA A 110 3.74 -0.15 -0.30
N ILE A 111 3.92 0.56 -1.41
CA ILE A 111 4.11 -0.04 -2.73
C ILE A 111 5.42 -0.83 -2.79
N ASN A 112 6.53 -0.26 -2.34
CA ASN A 112 7.84 -0.93 -2.37
C ASN A 112 7.85 -2.21 -1.53
N GLU A 113 7.24 -2.19 -0.35
CA GLU A 113 7.13 -3.36 0.51
C GLU A 113 6.28 -4.47 -0.13
N ALA A 114 5.16 -4.11 -0.78
CA ALA A 114 4.34 -5.06 -1.52
C ALA A 114 5.13 -5.68 -2.70
N VAL A 115 5.90 -4.88 -3.43
CA VAL A 115 6.77 -5.35 -4.52
C VAL A 115 7.84 -6.30 -3.99
N GLU A 116 8.46 -6.00 -2.85
CA GLU A 116 9.45 -6.90 -2.23
C GLU A 116 8.82 -8.23 -1.77
N LEU A 117 7.60 -8.21 -1.21
CA LEU A 117 6.85 -9.44 -0.91
C LEU A 117 6.60 -10.27 -2.18
N ALA A 118 6.20 -9.63 -3.27
CA ALA A 118 5.96 -10.29 -4.53
C ALA A 118 7.24 -10.89 -5.13
N LYS A 119 8.38 -10.23 -5.01
CA LYS A 119 9.69 -10.77 -5.42
C LYS A 119 10.09 -12.00 -4.61
N ALA A 120 9.83 -11.98 -3.29
CA ALA A 120 10.23 -13.06 -2.40
C ALA A 120 9.34 -14.29 -2.50
N PHE A 121 8.03 -14.13 -2.70
CA PHE A 121 7.04 -15.20 -2.57
C PHE A 121 6.20 -15.45 -3.82
N GLY A 122 6.18 -14.54 -4.77
CA GLY A 122 5.42 -14.66 -6.01
C GLY A 122 6.18 -15.35 -7.13
N SER A 123 5.62 -15.30 -8.33
CA SER A 123 6.25 -15.76 -9.57
C SER A 123 7.15 -14.68 -10.19
N ASP A 124 7.84 -15.02 -11.29
CA ASP A 124 8.79 -14.11 -11.96
C ASP A 124 8.16 -12.77 -12.39
N ASN A 125 6.86 -12.75 -12.71
CA ASN A 125 6.15 -11.54 -13.13
C ASN A 125 5.36 -10.86 -12.01
N SER A 126 5.29 -11.44 -10.81
CA SER A 126 4.46 -10.93 -9.71
C SER A 126 4.83 -9.52 -9.31
N SER A 127 6.11 -9.22 -9.13
CA SER A 127 6.55 -7.89 -8.71
C SER A 127 6.13 -6.79 -9.69
N LYS A 128 6.22 -7.05 -10.99
CA LYS A 128 5.80 -6.13 -12.05
C LYS A 128 4.29 -5.91 -12.06
N PHE A 129 3.54 -6.99 -11.90
CA PHE A 129 2.08 -6.95 -11.81
C PHE A 129 1.60 -6.17 -10.57
N ILE A 130 2.14 -6.47 -9.40
CA ILE A 130 1.83 -5.76 -8.14
C ILE A 130 2.15 -4.27 -8.25
N ASN A 131 3.32 -3.92 -8.78
CA ASN A 131 3.70 -2.53 -8.97
C ASN A 131 2.73 -1.78 -9.91
N GLY A 132 2.28 -2.43 -10.98
CA GLY A 132 1.33 -1.86 -11.93
C GLY A 132 -0.04 -1.59 -11.29
N VAL A 133 -0.59 -2.55 -10.56
CA VAL A 133 -1.90 -2.43 -9.89
C VAL A 133 -1.86 -1.39 -8.78
N LEU A 134 -0.89 -1.48 -7.87
CA LEU A 134 -0.78 -0.51 -6.77
C LEU A 134 -0.35 0.88 -7.23
N GLY A 135 0.42 0.98 -8.32
CA GLY A 135 0.71 2.25 -8.98
C GLY A 135 -0.54 2.92 -9.54
N THR A 136 -1.49 2.16 -10.07
CA THR A 136 -2.81 2.66 -10.49
C THR A 136 -3.62 3.12 -9.28
N ALA A 137 -3.62 2.36 -8.19
CA ALA A 137 -4.24 2.77 -6.93
C ALA A 137 -3.68 4.11 -6.43
N TYR A 138 -2.36 4.24 -6.43
CA TYR A 138 -1.69 5.48 -6.02
C TYR A 138 -2.13 6.68 -6.88
N ARG A 139 -2.14 6.52 -8.20
CA ARG A 139 -2.58 7.59 -9.11
C ARG A 139 -4.04 7.99 -8.92
N ASN A 140 -4.90 7.03 -8.66
CA ASN A 140 -6.33 7.30 -8.42
C ASN A 140 -6.56 8.04 -7.10
N ILE A 141 -5.80 7.73 -6.06
CA ILE A 141 -5.96 8.33 -4.72
C ILE A 141 -5.27 9.69 -4.63
N TRP A 142 -4.04 9.81 -5.16
CA TRP A 142 -3.17 10.96 -4.98
C TRP A 142 -3.00 11.82 -6.23
N GLY A 143 -3.46 11.35 -7.40
CA GLY A 143 -3.24 12.02 -8.68
C GLY A 143 -3.95 13.37 -8.78
N GLU A 144 -5.13 13.51 -8.19
CA GLU A 144 -5.87 14.78 -8.17
C GLU A 144 -5.26 15.78 -7.17
N ASP A 145 -4.78 15.32 -6.03
CA ASP A 145 -4.11 16.18 -5.05
C ASP A 145 -2.78 16.70 -5.59
N ASN A 146 -2.00 15.86 -6.27
CA ASN A 146 -0.77 16.28 -6.92
C ASN A 146 -1.02 17.29 -8.06
N LYS A 147 -2.12 17.18 -8.81
CA LYS A 147 -2.49 18.19 -9.81
C LYS A 147 -2.85 19.53 -9.18
N LYS A 148 -3.65 19.51 -8.11
CA LYS A 148 -4.00 20.72 -7.37
C LYS A 148 -2.79 21.43 -6.75
N HIS A 149 -1.84 20.66 -6.19
CA HIS A 149 -0.58 21.23 -5.68
C HIS A 149 0.28 21.83 -6.78
N ALA A 150 0.42 21.15 -7.92
CA ALA A 150 1.19 21.67 -9.05
C ALA A 150 0.56 22.93 -9.67
N GLU A 151 -0.77 23.00 -9.74
CA GLU A 151 -1.49 24.21 -10.19
C GLU A 151 -1.35 25.37 -9.21
N GLN A 152 -1.37 25.09 -7.90
CA GLN A 152 -1.16 26.11 -6.86
C GLN A 152 0.29 26.62 -6.83
N GLU A 153 1.29 25.78 -7.07
CA GLU A 153 2.69 26.19 -7.18
C GLU A 153 2.90 27.05 -8.42
N LYS A 154 2.38 26.65 -9.57
CA LYS A 154 2.44 27.48 -10.79
C LYS A 154 1.78 28.85 -10.64
N SER A 155 0.60 28.90 -10.03
CA SER A 155 -0.09 30.17 -9.80
C SER A 155 0.65 31.07 -8.81
N LYS A 156 1.38 30.52 -7.83
CA LYS A 156 2.25 31.29 -6.93
C LYS A 156 3.51 31.81 -7.62
N GLU A 157 4.12 31.03 -8.49
CA GLU A 157 5.27 31.45 -9.29
C GLU A 157 4.90 32.56 -10.28
N GLU A 158 3.75 32.44 -10.99
CA GLU A 158 3.23 33.46 -11.89
C GLU A 158 2.89 34.74 -11.16
N ALA A 159 2.28 34.66 -9.95
CA ALA A 159 1.98 35.82 -9.13
C ALA A 159 3.25 36.49 -8.59
N ALA A 160 4.29 35.73 -8.26
CA ALA A 160 5.58 36.27 -7.85
C ALA A 160 6.35 36.95 -8.98
N ALA A 161 6.30 36.38 -10.18
CA ALA A 161 6.89 36.96 -11.38
C ALA A 161 6.21 38.29 -11.79
N ALA A 162 4.88 38.36 -11.71
CA ALA A 162 4.12 39.58 -11.99
C ALA A 162 4.42 40.72 -11.00
N GLN A 163 4.73 40.39 -9.73
CA GLN A 163 5.12 41.38 -8.72
C GLN A 163 6.55 41.92 -8.89
N THR A 164 7.45 41.14 -9.50
CA THR A 164 8.82 41.59 -9.84
C THR A 164 8.81 42.54 -11.04
N GLU A 165 8.03 42.24 -12.08
CA GLU A 165 7.90 43.11 -13.26
C GLU A 165 7.25 44.50 -12.92
N SER A 166 6.31 44.54 -11.96
CA SER A 166 5.69 45.79 -11.55
C SER A 166 6.62 46.69 -10.71
N LYS A 167 7.66 46.14 -10.08
CA LYS A 167 8.66 46.93 -9.34
C LYS A 167 9.77 47.50 -10.24
N GLU A 168 10.16 46.80 -11.28
CA GLU A 168 11.15 47.33 -12.24
C GLU A 168 10.59 48.42 -13.19
N GLY A 169 9.25 48.44 -13.38
CA GLY A 169 8.59 49.47 -14.18
C GLY A 169 8.42 50.84 -13.49
N SER A 170 8.56 50.92 -12.15
CA SER A 170 8.39 52.15 -11.37
C SER A 170 9.70 52.91 -11.10
N GLU A 171 10.86 52.32 -11.35
CA GLU A 171 12.18 52.98 -11.18
C GLU A 171 12.69 53.71 -12.42
N LYS A 172 11.98 53.68 -13.58
CA LYS A 172 12.41 54.33 -14.84
C LYS A 172 11.72 55.62 -15.22
N THR A 173 10.99 56.26 -14.30
CA THR A 173 10.28 57.52 -14.59
C THR A 173 10.62 58.66 -13.63
N GLU A 174 11.83 58.71 -13.09
CA GLU A 174 12.38 59.93 -12.42
C GLU A 174 13.78 60.23 -12.98
N ASP A 175 13.82 60.95 -14.11
CA ASP A 175 14.93 61.83 -14.54
C ASP A 175 14.36 62.93 -15.44
#